data_04610cb28be5d839833642661a7ea3a4
#
_entry.id   04610cb28be5d839833642661a7ea3a4
#
_cell.length_a   1.000
_cell.length_b   1.000
_cell.length_c   1.000
_cell.angle_alpha   90.00
_cell.angle_beta   90.00
_cell.angle_gamma   90.00
#
_symmetry.space_group_name_H-M   'P 1'
#
loop_
_entity.id
_entity.type
_entity.pdbx_description
1 polymer ?
#
loop_
_entity_poly.entity_id
_entity_poly.type
_entity_poly.pdbx_seq_one_letter_code
_entity_poly.pdbx_strand_id
1 'polypeptide(L)'
;TFADDAVLRKMAAAGTTLVPTVCAGELLFRDPAAIASMPPHLLTRMAEFNDLHIDAIRRAHQLGVAIAMGTDAGTPGNHHGLNAEECVLLSLKAGLSPQESIRTATVSAARLLRQADHLGALDEGKHADIIGMCENPLDDITALTRVALVIKAGEVARDERGA
;
A
#
# COMPACT_ATOMS: atom_id res chain seq x y z
N THR A 1 -3.44 11.56 -10.82
CA THR A 1 -3.60 10.39 -11.69
C THR A 1 -3.23 10.70 -13.14
N PHE A 2 -3.43 11.92 -13.61
CA PHE A 2 -3.02 12.37 -14.94
C PHE A 2 -1.70 13.17 -14.93
N ALA A 3 -0.85 12.95 -13.93
CA ALA A 3 0.45 13.60 -13.86
C ALA A 3 1.30 13.15 -15.04
N ASP A 4 1.78 14.11 -15.82
CA ASP A 4 2.78 13.88 -16.85
C ASP A 4 4.18 13.76 -16.22
N ASP A 5 5.15 13.31 -16.99
CA ASP A 5 6.52 13.13 -16.51
C ASP A 5 7.17 14.44 -16.03
N ALA A 6 6.76 15.58 -16.56
CA ALA A 6 7.29 16.86 -16.13
C ALA A 6 6.83 17.20 -14.69
N VAL A 7 5.57 16.92 -14.39
CA VAL A 7 5.03 17.05 -13.02
C VAL A 7 5.70 16.05 -12.08
N LEU A 8 5.84 14.78 -12.48
CA LEU A 8 6.47 13.75 -11.66
C LEU A 8 7.94 14.09 -11.35
N ARG A 9 8.72 14.60 -12.32
CA ARG A 9 10.09 15.08 -12.07
C ARG A 9 10.13 16.25 -11.09
N LYS A 10 9.16 17.18 -11.16
CA LYS A 10 9.05 18.29 -10.20
C LYS A 10 8.73 17.75 -8.79
N MET A 11 7.85 16.76 -8.67
CA MET A 11 7.55 16.10 -7.39
C MET A 11 8.81 15.47 -6.80
N ALA A 12 9.56 14.71 -7.60
CA ALA A 12 10.82 14.09 -7.16
C ALA A 12 11.84 15.13 -6.69
N ALA A 13 12.05 16.19 -7.48
CA ALA A 13 12.98 17.28 -7.15
C ALA A 13 12.57 18.06 -5.90
N ALA A 14 11.27 18.20 -5.64
CA ALA A 14 10.73 18.89 -4.47
C ALA A 14 10.63 17.98 -3.22
N GLY A 15 10.97 16.69 -3.32
CA GLY A 15 10.80 15.73 -2.23
C GLY A 15 9.33 15.47 -1.86
N THR A 16 8.42 15.70 -2.80
CA THR A 16 6.99 15.42 -2.60
C THR A 16 6.74 13.92 -2.54
N THR A 17 5.97 13.46 -1.56
CA THR A 17 5.59 12.06 -1.42
C THR A 17 4.23 11.81 -2.07
N LEU A 18 4.15 10.77 -2.91
CA LEU A 18 2.90 10.25 -3.47
C LEU A 18 2.29 9.23 -2.50
N VAL A 19 0.99 9.37 -2.22
CA VAL A 19 0.19 8.35 -1.50
C VAL A 19 -0.85 7.82 -2.47
N PRO A 20 -0.62 6.64 -3.08
CA PRO A 20 -1.35 6.21 -4.28
C PRO A 20 -2.76 5.70 -4.04
N THR A 21 -3.02 4.99 -2.93
CA THR A 21 -4.34 4.41 -2.59
C THR A 21 -4.94 3.54 -3.71
N VAL A 22 -4.15 2.59 -4.23
CA VAL A 22 -4.57 1.68 -5.32
C VAL A 22 -5.74 0.80 -4.90
N CYS A 23 -5.79 0.44 -3.60
CA CYS A 23 -6.87 -0.36 -3.02
C CYS A 23 -8.26 0.24 -3.27
N ALA A 24 -8.41 1.55 -3.21
CA ALA A 24 -9.69 2.22 -3.38
C ALA A 24 -10.35 1.92 -4.75
N GLY A 25 -9.55 1.77 -5.80
CA GLY A 25 -10.04 1.42 -7.13
C GLY A 25 -10.08 -0.09 -7.40
N GLU A 26 -9.03 -0.79 -7.01
CA GLU A 26 -8.86 -2.20 -7.37
C GLU A 26 -9.77 -3.15 -6.57
N LEU A 27 -9.96 -2.90 -5.28
CA LEU A 27 -10.76 -3.79 -4.43
C LEU A 27 -12.25 -3.69 -4.73
N LEU A 28 -12.72 -2.57 -5.29
CA LEU A 28 -14.09 -2.44 -5.79
C LEU A 28 -14.44 -3.58 -6.75
N PHE A 29 -13.52 -3.92 -7.68
CA PHE A 29 -13.76 -4.95 -8.70
C PHE A 29 -13.66 -6.39 -8.15
N ARG A 30 -13.32 -6.55 -6.88
CA ARG A 30 -13.34 -7.85 -6.18
C ARG A 30 -14.61 -8.06 -5.36
N ASP A 31 -15.45 -7.02 -5.21
CA ASP A 31 -16.69 -7.07 -4.44
C ASP A 31 -17.92 -7.12 -5.37
N PRO A 32 -18.58 -8.29 -5.50
CA PRO A 32 -19.77 -8.44 -6.35
C PRO A 32 -20.93 -7.50 -5.96
N ALA A 33 -21.08 -7.18 -4.66
CA ALA A 33 -22.14 -6.29 -4.19
C ALA A 33 -21.84 -4.83 -4.60
N ALA A 34 -20.58 -4.41 -4.49
CA ALA A 34 -20.15 -3.09 -4.95
C ALA A 34 -20.34 -2.94 -6.48
N ILE A 35 -19.95 -3.97 -7.26
CA ILE A 35 -20.13 -4.00 -8.71
C ILE A 35 -21.64 -3.90 -9.05
N ALA A 36 -22.49 -4.71 -8.40
CA ALA A 36 -23.92 -4.74 -8.67
C ALA A 36 -24.65 -3.41 -8.34
N SER A 37 -24.08 -2.62 -7.44
CA SER A 37 -24.63 -1.32 -7.04
C SER A 37 -24.31 -0.18 -8.01
N MET A 38 -23.38 -0.40 -8.96
CA MET A 38 -22.89 0.65 -9.85
C MET A 38 -23.45 0.55 -11.27
N PRO A 39 -23.75 1.68 -11.92
CA PRO A 39 -24.08 1.69 -13.34
C PRO A 39 -22.92 1.17 -14.20
N PRO A 40 -23.19 0.34 -15.23
CA PRO A 40 -22.14 -0.29 -16.06
C PRO A 40 -21.15 0.71 -16.69
N HIS A 41 -21.63 1.88 -17.13
CA HIS A 41 -20.78 2.90 -17.73
C HIS A 41 -19.77 3.51 -16.73
N LEU A 42 -20.11 3.55 -15.44
CA LEU A 42 -19.18 4.01 -14.40
C LEU A 42 -18.11 2.94 -14.13
N LEU A 43 -18.49 1.67 -14.09
CA LEU A 43 -17.54 0.57 -13.94
C LEU A 43 -16.48 0.57 -15.05
N THR A 44 -16.91 0.75 -16.32
CA THR A 44 -15.97 0.86 -17.44
C THR A 44 -14.99 2.02 -17.24
N ARG A 45 -15.49 3.20 -16.91
CA ARG A 45 -14.64 4.38 -16.67
C ARG A 45 -13.71 4.21 -15.48
N MET A 46 -14.14 3.52 -14.43
CA MET A 46 -13.30 3.23 -13.26
C MET A 46 -12.19 2.25 -13.60
N ALA A 47 -12.46 1.23 -14.42
CA ALA A 47 -11.44 0.31 -14.88
C ALA A 47 -10.35 1.04 -15.69
N GLU A 48 -10.75 1.87 -16.66
CA GLU A 48 -9.83 2.71 -17.45
C GLU A 48 -9.02 3.66 -16.55
N PHE A 49 -9.67 4.24 -15.54
CA PHE A 49 -9.02 5.11 -14.57
C PHE A 49 -7.99 4.36 -13.73
N ASN A 50 -8.29 3.13 -13.29
CA ASN A 50 -7.36 2.30 -12.52
C ASN A 50 -6.09 1.99 -13.32
N ASP A 51 -6.21 1.64 -14.59
CA ASP A 51 -5.06 1.36 -15.45
C ASP A 51 -4.16 2.60 -15.59
N LEU A 52 -4.75 3.76 -15.83
CA LEU A 52 -4.02 5.03 -15.90
C LEU A 52 -3.38 5.41 -14.56
N HIS A 53 -4.06 5.10 -13.45
CA HIS A 53 -3.55 5.34 -12.10
C HIS A 53 -2.31 4.49 -11.82
N ILE A 54 -2.40 3.19 -12.09
CA ILE A 54 -1.29 2.26 -11.91
C ILE A 54 -0.10 2.65 -12.79
N ASP A 55 -0.34 3.04 -14.04
CA ASP A 55 0.72 3.53 -14.93
C ASP A 55 1.39 4.80 -14.38
N ALA A 56 0.61 5.73 -13.86
CA ALA A 56 1.15 6.95 -13.26
C ALA A 56 2.03 6.65 -12.03
N ILE A 57 1.64 5.66 -11.19
CA ILE A 57 2.43 5.23 -10.04
C ILE A 57 3.74 4.57 -10.50
N ARG A 58 3.68 3.71 -11.51
CA ARG A 58 4.88 3.07 -12.09
C ARG A 58 5.87 4.11 -12.60
N ARG A 59 5.40 5.12 -13.36
CA ARG A 59 6.24 6.23 -13.84
C ARG A 59 6.78 7.08 -12.69
N ALA A 60 5.97 7.36 -11.68
CA ALA A 60 6.40 8.09 -10.50
C ALA A 60 7.56 7.36 -9.78
N HIS A 61 7.43 6.03 -9.59
CA HIS A 61 8.48 5.19 -9.01
C HIS A 61 9.77 5.25 -9.87
N GLN A 62 9.66 5.05 -11.18
CA GLN A 62 10.80 5.10 -12.11
C GLN A 62 11.51 6.46 -12.13
N LEU A 63 10.77 7.54 -11.91
CA LEU A 63 11.28 8.92 -11.88
C LEU A 63 11.75 9.35 -10.49
N GLY A 64 11.75 8.45 -9.51
CA GLY A 64 12.29 8.70 -8.17
C GLY A 64 11.38 9.51 -7.26
N VAL A 65 10.07 9.58 -7.54
CA VAL A 65 9.10 10.17 -6.61
C VAL A 65 9.00 9.27 -5.37
N ALA A 66 9.12 9.86 -4.19
CA ALA A 66 8.92 9.14 -2.94
C ALA A 66 7.48 8.61 -2.86
N ILE A 67 7.31 7.34 -2.47
CA ILE A 67 5.99 6.71 -2.30
C ILE A 67 5.83 6.27 -0.84
N ALA A 68 4.67 6.59 -0.25
CA ALA A 68 4.23 6.07 1.03
C ALA A 68 2.86 5.41 0.88
N MET A 69 2.64 4.30 1.56
CA MET A 69 1.38 3.55 1.50
C MET A 69 0.23 4.35 2.12
N GLY A 70 -0.91 4.34 1.45
CA GLY A 70 -2.22 4.71 1.97
C GLY A 70 -3.26 3.89 1.24
N THR A 71 -4.38 3.55 1.89
CA THR A 71 -5.35 2.61 1.35
C THR A 71 -6.71 3.24 1.02
N ASP A 72 -7.04 4.38 1.63
CA ASP A 72 -8.39 4.98 1.57
C ASP A 72 -9.48 3.97 1.99
N ALA A 73 -9.19 3.18 3.05
CA ALA A 73 -10.09 2.14 3.55
C ALA A 73 -11.44 2.72 4.00
N GLY A 74 -12.53 1.97 3.72
CA GLY A 74 -13.90 2.41 3.93
C GLY A 74 -14.65 2.70 2.63
N THR A 75 -13.98 2.65 1.48
CA THR A 75 -14.60 2.68 0.15
C THR A 75 -15.18 1.28 -0.21
N PRO A 76 -16.12 1.18 -1.16
CA PRO A 76 -16.73 -0.11 -1.51
C PRO A 76 -15.68 -1.18 -1.87
N GLY A 77 -15.78 -2.37 -1.27
CA GLY A 77 -14.83 -3.47 -1.42
C GLY A 77 -13.51 -3.30 -0.65
N ASN A 78 -13.19 -2.10 -0.21
CA ASN A 78 -11.93 -1.77 0.48
C ASN A 78 -12.18 -1.63 2.00
N HIS A 79 -12.31 -2.75 2.68
CA HIS A 79 -12.63 -2.79 4.10
C HIS A 79 -11.40 -2.53 4.98
N HIS A 80 -11.64 -1.97 6.18
CA HIS A 80 -10.62 -1.92 7.21
C HIS A 80 -10.10 -3.33 7.54
N GLY A 81 -8.77 -3.46 7.68
CA GLY A 81 -8.11 -4.76 7.84
C GLY A 81 -7.49 -5.33 6.57
N LEU A 82 -7.84 -4.82 5.40
CA LEU A 82 -7.24 -5.19 4.12
C LEU A 82 -6.01 -4.33 3.73
N ASN A 83 -5.43 -3.62 4.67
CA ASN A 83 -4.38 -2.63 4.40
C ASN A 83 -3.16 -3.21 3.67
N ALA A 84 -2.82 -4.48 3.94
CA ALA A 84 -1.70 -5.16 3.30
C ALA A 84 -1.89 -5.34 1.77
N GLU A 85 -3.12 -5.33 1.28
CA GLU A 85 -3.44 -5.40 -0.15
C GLU A 85 -2.79 -4.24 -0.94
N GLU A 86 -2.65 -3.07 -0.35
CA GLU A 86 -1.96 -1.96 -1.03
C GLU A 86 -0.51 -2.32 -1.35
N CYS A 87 0.24 -2.95 -0.41
CA CYS A 87 1.59 -3.42 -0.68
C CYS A 87 1.61 -4.48 -1.79
N VAL A 88 0.65 -5.41 -1.78
CA VAL A 88 0.52 -6.44 -2.81
C VAL A 88 0.29 -5.80 -4.18
N LEU A 89 -0.64 -4.85 -4.28
CA LEU A 89 -0.98 -4.15 -5.51
C LEU A 89 0.17 -3.28 -6.03
N LEU A 90 0.87 -2.57 -5.15
CA LEU A 90 2.05 -1.78 -5.51
C LEU A 90 3.15 -2.66 -6.10
N SER A 91 3.35 -3.85 -5.54
CA SER A 91 4.35 -4.79 -6.06
C SER A 91 3.89 -5.43 -7.38
N LEU A 92 2.73 -6.05 -7.40
CA LEU A 92 2.30 -6.87 -8.55
C LEU A 92 1.86 -6.04 -9.76
N LYS A 93 1.33 -4.82 -9.54
CA LYS A 93 0.78 -3.99 -10.62
C LYS A 93 1.62 -2.76 -10.94
N ALA A 94 2.14 -2.07 -9.92
CA ALA A 94 2.89 -0.83 -10.13
C ALA A 94 4.40 -1.04 -10.29
N GLY A 95 4.90 -2.28 -10.13
CA GLY A 95 6.28 -2.65 -10.45
C GLY A 95 7.30 -2.35 -9.37
N LEU A 96 6.87 -2.07 -8.14
CA LEU A 96 7.77 -2.02 -6.99
C LEU A 96 8.23 -3.44 -6.64
N SER A 97 9.48 -3.61 -6.25
CA SER A 97 9.91 -4.88 -5.64
C SER A 97 9.16 -5.12 -4.31
N PRO A 98 9.04 -6.38 -3.84
CA PRO A 98 8.45 -6.66 -2.54
C PRO A 98 9.06 -5.83 -1.40
N GLN A 99 10.38 -5.69 -1.38
CA GLN A 99 11.09 -4.87 -0.40
C GLN A 99 10.70 -3.38 -0.48
N GLU A 100 10.66 -2.80 -1.68
CA GLU A 100 10.25 -1.40 -1.86
C GLU A 100 8.81 -1.19 -1.43
N SER A 101 7.93 -2.13 -1.78
CA SER A 101 6.51 -2.09 -1.40
C SER A 101 6.34 -2.11 0.13
N ILE A 102 7.02 -3.00 0.85
CA ILE A 102 7.02 -3.03 2.32
C ILE A 102 7.56 -1.71 2.89
N ARG A 103 8.60 -1.14 2.30
CA ARG A 103 9.15 0.14 2.73
C ARG A 103 8.15 1.29 2.60
N THR A 104 7.22 1.26 1.63
CA THR A 104 6.16 2.28 1.53
C THR A 104 5.26 2.30 2.75
N ALA A 105 4.98 1.12 3.35
CA ALA A 105 4.13 0.94 4.53
C ALA A 105 4.85 1.17 5.86
N THR A 106 6.18 1.23 5.84
CA THR A 106 7.01 1.29 7.05
C THR A 106 7.85 2.57 7.07
N VAL A 107 9.09 2.50 6.60
CA VAL A 107 10.06 3.60 6.69
C VAL A 107 9.59 4.85 5.93
N SER A 108 9.00 4.69 4.74
CA SER A 108 8.53 5.82 3.94
C SER A 108 7.31 6.50 4.58
N ALA A 109 6.35 5.71 5.07
CA ALA A 109 5.19 6.22 5.80
C ALA A 109 5.61 6.95 7.09
N ALA A 110 6.53 6.37 7.86
CA ALA A 110 7.05 7.00 9.08
C ALA A 110 7.73 8.35 8.79
N ARG A 111 8.49 8.45 7.69
CA ARG A 111 9.10 9.72 7.24
C ARG A 111 8.05 10.75 6.85
N LEU A 112 7.04 10.35 6.07
CA LEU A 112 5.95 11.24 5.66
C LEU A 112 5.20 11.80 6.88
N LEU A 113 4.96 10.97 7.89
CA LEU A 113 4.31 11.34 9.15
C LEU A 113 5.23 12.11 10.11
N ARG A 114 6.52 12.31 9.76
CA ARG A 114 7.54 12.90 10.63
C ARG A 114 7.72 12.14 11.96
N GLN A 115 7.59 10.81 11.90
CA GLN A 115 7.70 9.88 13.03
C GLN A 115 8.83 8.87 12.84
N ALA A 116 9.78 9.15 11.95
CA ALA A 116 10.86 8.22 11.62
C ALA A 116 11.76 7.86 12.81
N ASP A 117 11.84 8.73 13.81
CA ASP A 117 12.60 8.45 15.03
C ASP A 117 11.90 7.44 15.95
N HIS A 118 10.58 7.26 15.79
CA HIS A 118 9.76 6.42 16.66
C HIS A 118 9.17 5.19 15.96
N LEU A 119 9.01 5.21 14.64
CA LEU A 119 8.27 4.22 13.88
C LEU A 119 9.02 3.77 12.60
N GLY A 120 8.55 2.68 12.00
CA GLY A 120 8.87 2.28 10.64
C GLY A 120 10.07 1.37 10.49
N ALA A 121 10.78 1.02 11.55
CA ALA A 121 11.90 0.08 11.53
C ALA A 121 11.99 -0.69 12.84
N LEU A 122 12.65 -1.86 12.81
CA LEU A 122 12.95 -2.68 13.99
C LEU A 122 14.32 -2.27 14.55
N ASP A 123 14.39 -1.04 15.07
CA ASP A 123 15.58 -0.47 15.68
C ASP A 123 15.37 -0.24 17.18
N GLU A 124 16.44 -0.27 17.95
CA GLU A 124 16.40 0.03 19.39
C GLU A 124 15.85 1.44 19.63
N GLY A 125 14.97 1.56 20.61
CA GLY A 125 14.31 2.84 20.98
C GLY A 125 13.05 3.19 20.20
N LYS A 126 12.68 2.40 19.17
CA LYS A 126 11.42 2.57 18.44
C LYS A 126 10.26 1.80 19.10
N HIS A 127 9.04 2.20 18.76
CA HIS A 127 7.85 1.50 19.19
C HIS A 127 7.85 0.07 18.63
N ALA A 128 7.60 -0.92 19.48
CA ALA A 128 7.51 -2.31 19.11
C ALA A 128 6.12 -2.62 18.54
N ASP A 129 5.79 -2.02 17.39
CA ASP A 129 4.63 -2.32 16.56
C ASP A 129 5.10 -3.25 15.45
N ILE A 130 4.86 -4.56 15.61
CA ILE A 130 5.48 -5.60 14.79
C ILE A 130 4.40 -6.55 14.29
N ILE A 131 4.47 -6.92 13.02
CA ILE A 131 3.72 -8.04 12.45
C ILE A 131 4.68 -9.17 12.07
N GLY A 132 4.22 -10.40 12.23
CA GLY A 132 4.95 -11.60 11.79
C GLY A 132 4.05 -12.49 10.94
N MET A 133 4.65 -13.14 9.98
CA MET A 133 4.02 -14.10 9.07
C MET A 133 4.88 -15.34 8.95
N CYS A 134 4.28 -16.46 8.53
CA CYS A 134 5.01 -17.73 8.41
C CYS A 134 5.84 -17.81 7.14
N GLU A 135 5.39 -17.16 6.07
CA GLU A 135 6.11 -17.11 4.80
C GLU A 135 6.92 -15.82 4.66
N ASN A 136 7.96 -15.87 3.83
CA ASN A 136 8.80 -14.71 3.56
C ASN A 136 8.13 -13.76 2.56
N PRO A 137 7.74 -12.53 2.95
CA PRO A 137 7.08 -11.59 2.04
C PRO A 137 8.00 -11.03 0.95
N LEU A 138 9.30 -11.28 1.01
CA LEU A 138 10.23 -10.93 -0.07
C LEU A 138 10.19 -11.94 -1.21
N ASP A 139 9.79 -13.18 -0.94
CA ASP A 139 9.62 -14.24 -1.94
C ASP A 139 8.18 -14.24 -2.49
N ASP A 140 7.20 -14.03 -1.61
CA ASP A 140 5.78 -13.88 -1.93
C ASP A 140 5.16 -12.71 -1.17
N ILE A 141 4.99 -11.58 -1.84
CA ILE A 141 4.42 -10.37 -1.22
C ILE A 141 3.02 -10.60 -0.64
N THR A 142 2.26 -11.58 -1.13
CA THR A 142 0.93 -11.90 -0.61
C THR A 142 0.96 -12.47 0.81
N ALA A 143 2.13 -12.90 1.32
CA ALA A 143 2.30 -13.30 2.71
C ALA A 143 1.89 -12.19 3.70
N LEU A 144 1.98 -10.91 3.29
CA LEU A 144 1.53 -9.79 4.10
C LEU A 144 0.02 -9.82 4.42
N THR A 145 -0.78 -10.54 3.65
CA THR A 145 -2.22 -10.69 3.92
C THR A 145 -2.53 -11.82 4.90
N ARG A 146 -1.51 -12.61 5.28
CA ARG A 146 -1.62 -13.78 6.19
C ARG A 146 -0.79 -13.56 7.46
N VAL A 147 -1.09 -12.44 8.17
CA VAL A 147 -0.39 -12.09 9.41
C VAL A 147 -0.75 -13.08 10.51
N ALA A 148 0.25 -13.78 11.07
CA ALA A 148 0.08 -14.76 12.15
C ALA A 148 0.38 -14.16 13.54
N LEU A 149 1.19 -13.12 13.63
CA LEU A 149 1.55 -12.45 14.87
C LEU A 149 1.35 -10.95 14.74
N VAL A 150 0.73 -10.33 15.75
CA VAL A 150 0.65 -8.87 15.89
C VAL A 150 1.11 -8.46 17.28
N ILE A 151 2.12 -7.62 17.33
CA ILE A 151 2.60 -6.97 18.55
C ILE A 151 2.30 -5.48 18.43
N LYS A 152 1.68 -4.91 19.45
CA LYS A 152 1.36 -3.49 19.56
C LYS A 152 1.99 -2.91 20.82
N ALA A 153 2.86 -1.91 20.66
CA ALA A 153 3.58 -1.28 21.77
C ALA A 153 4.30 -2.29 22.70
N GLY A 154 4.82 -3.38 22.12
CA GLY A 154 5.51 -4.45 22.85
C GLY A 154 4.60 -5.54 23.43
N GLU A 155 3.28 -5.39 23.37
CA GLU A 155 2.32 -6.39 23.83
C GLU A 155 1.77 -7.23 22.67
N VAL A 156 1.65 -8.55 22.88
CA VAL A 156 1.09 -9.47 21.89
C VAL A 156 -0.42 -9.27 21.82
N ALA A 157 -0.89 -8.69 20.70
CA ALA A 157 -2.31 -8.48 20.43
C ALA A 157 -2.97 -9.67 19.72
N ARG A 158 -2.20 -10.45 18.94
CA ARG A 158 -2.65 -11.65 18.21
C ARG A 158 -1.47 -12.59 18.03
N ASP A 159 -1.70 -13.89 18.26
CA ASP A 159 -0.73 -14.95 17.98
C ASP A 159 -1.46 -16.21 17.47
N GLU A 160 -1.31 -16.47 16.18
CA GLU A 160 -1.88 -17.63 15.49
C GLU A 160 -0.79 -18.54 14.87
N ARG A 161 0.46 -18.43 15.34
CA ARG A 161 1.61 -19.17 14.78
C ARG A 161 1.54 -20.69 15.03
N GLY A 162 0.63 -21.16 15.84
CA GLY A 162 0.44 -22.59 16.16
C GLY A 162 -0.97 -23.12 15.87
N ALA A 163 -1.78 -22.35 15.13
CA ALA A 163 -3.15 -22.74 14.79
C ALA A 163 -3.21 -23.53 13.48
#